data_e639ad150cded5243df166ebe53e4f76
#
_entry.id   e639ad150cded5243df166ebe53e4f76
#
_cell.length_a   1.000
_cell.length_b   1.000
_cell.length_c   1.000
_cell.angle_alpha   90.00
_cell.angle_beta   90.00
_cell.angle_gamma   90.00
#
_symmetry.space_group_name_H-M   'P 1'
#
loop_
_entity.id
_entity.type
_entity.pdbx_description
1 polymer ?
#
loop_
_entity_poly.entity_id
_entity_poly.type
_entity_poly.pdbx_seq_one_letter_code
_entity_poly.pdbx_strand_id
1 'polypeptide(L)'
;VTIAESHLMDLDALVKSRFIEMFGDPVEENRWARITLASLCTKLGSGATPRGGKAAYKTSGIPLIRSMNVHNGYFESKDLAYIDEIQAKKLDNVTLHKGDVLLNITGASVARSCLLPDYLAGGRVNQHVSIVRCDPNRMLPRVLNSIFTSDSYQRFLLEHSRMAGATREAITKDDLETMTVPLPPLSLQYKFAAFVAQVDKSRFVAQQQIEKLQMLYDSLAQEYFGD
;
A
#
# COMPACT_ATOMS: atom_id res chain seq x y z
N VAL A 1 16.68 18.92 -9.38
CA VAL A 1 15.45 18.12 -9.30
C VAL A 1 15.76 16.72 -9.80
N THR A 2 16.20 16.51 -11.05
CA THR A 2 16.42 15.20 -11.67
C THR A 2 17.36 14.26 -10.88
N ILE A 3 18.45 14.77 -10.29
CA ILE A 3 19.40 13.96 -9.49
C ILE A 3 18.74 13.47 -8.20
N ALA A 4 17.96 14.31 -7.54
CA ALA A 4 17.32 13.95 -6.29
C ALA A 4 16.13 12.98 -6.51
N GLU A 5 15.41 13.10 -7.62
CA GLU A 5 14.40 12.13 -8.04
C GLU A 5 15.03 10.77 -8.37
N SER A 6 16.18 10.77 -9.06
CA SER A 6 16.95 9.54 -9.31
C SER A 6 17.36 8.86 -7.99
N HIS A 7 17.79 9.63 -7.00
CA HIS A 7 18.16 9.10 -5.69
C HIS A 7 16.97 8.44 -4.96
N LEU A 8 15.75 8.99 -5.08
CA LEU A 8 14.55 8.35 -4.53
C LEU A 8 14.26 7.01 -5.22
N MET A 9 14.43 6.93 -6.54
CA MET A 9 14.28 5.67 -7.30
C MET A 9 15.33 4.64 -6.89
N ASP A 10 16.58 5.06 -6.65
CA ASP A 10 17.65 4.17 -6.17
C ASP A 10 17.35 3.60 -4.78
N LEU A 11 16.76 4.39 -3.89
CA LEU A 11 16.33 3.92 -2.57
C LEU A 11 15.19 2.89 -2.67
N ASP A 12 14.27 3.03 -3.61
CA ASP A 12 13.23 2.04 -3.88
C ASP A 12 13.82 0.73 -4.44
N ALA A 13 14.74 0.85 -5.40
CA ALA A 13 15.45 -0.30 -5.96
C ALA A 13 16.28 -1.03 -4.90
N LEU A 14 16.91 -0.30 -3.97
CA LEU A 14 17.66 -0.86 -2.86
C LEU A 14 16.79 -1.70 -1.92
N VAL A 15 15.57 -1.23 -1.58
CA VAL A 15 14.62 -1.99 -0.77
C VAL A 15 14.19 -3.27 -1.47
N LYS A 16 13.85 -3.20 -2.76
CA LYS A 16 13.49 -4.37 -3.57
C LYS A 16 14.63 -5.39 -3.66
N SER A 17 15.85 -4.93 -3.96
CA SER A 17 17.04 -5.78 -4.03
C SER A 17 17.31 -6.48 -2.69
N ARG A 18 17.24 -5.74 -1.58
CA ARG A 18 17.43 -6.30 -0.24
C ARG A 18 16.36 -7.31 0.13
N PHE A 19 15.11 -7.09 -0.29
CA PHE A 19 14.04 -8.04 -0.10
C PHE A 19 14.35 -9.38 -0.80
N ILE A 20 14.72 -9.34 -2.07
CA ILE A 20 15.07 -10.55 -2.85
C ILE A 20 16.30 -11.25 -2.28
N GLU A 21 17.34 -10.51 -1.90
CA GLU A 21 18.55 -11.07 -1.25
C GLU A 21 18.21 -11.86 0.03
N MET A 22 17.34 -11.29 0.88
CA MET A 22 17.01 -11.89 2.17
C MET A 22 15.98 -13.02 2.07
N PHE A 23 14.98 -12.86 1.23
CA PHE A 23 13.82 -13.74 1.21
C PHE A 23 13.66 -14.57 -0.07
N GLY A 24 14.37 -14.22 -1.14
CA GLY A 24 14.18 -14.80 -2.47
C GLY A 24 12.96 -14.22 -3.20
N ASP A 25 12.69 -14.73 -4.38
CA ASP A 25 11.50 -14.39 -5.15
C ASP A 25 10.23 -14.96 -4.47
N PRO A 26 9.22 -14.15 -4.12
CA PRO A 26 8.09 -14.63 -3.34
C PRO A 26 7.16 -15.61 -4.07
N VAL A 27 7.30 -15.79 -5.37
CA VAL A 27 6.55 -16.77 -6.17
C VAL A 27 7.35 -18.07 -6.31
N GLU A 28 8.64 -17.98 -6.61
CA GLU A 28 9.50 -19.11 -6.99
C GLU A 28 10.29 -19.69 -5.80
N GLU A 29 10.46 -18.92 -4.71
CA GLU A 29 11.28 -19.33 -3.56
C GLU A 29 10.62 -20.46 -2.76
N ASN A 30 11.37 -21.52 -2.52
CA ASN A 30 10.93 -22.72 -1.80
C ASN A 30 11.57 -22.91 -0.42
N ARG A 31 12.46 -22.01 0.02
CA ARG A 31 13.10 -22.08 1.36
C ARG A 31 12.12 -21.88 2.50
N TRP A 32 11.01 -21.21 2.24
CA TRP A 32 10.03 -20.82 3.25
C TRP A 32 8.72 -21.59 3.07
N ALA A 33 8.14 -22.03 4.19
CA ALA A 33 6.79 -22.58 4.17
C ALA A 33 5.81 -21.55 3.58
N ARG A 34 4.93 -22.01 2.70
CA ARG A 34 3.85 -21.18 2.16
C ARG A 34 2.62 -21.28 3.03
N ILE A 35 2.01 -20.14 3.30
CA ILE A 35 0.83 -20.04 4.16
C ILE A 35 -0.26 -19.23 3.46
N THR A 36 -1.51 -19.63 3.64
CA THR A 36 -2.67 -18.90 3.10
C THR A 36 -2.88 -17.58 3.83
N LEU A 37 -3.33 -16.55 3.10
CA LEU A 37 -3.68 -15.28 3.75
C LEU A 37 -4.82 -15.46 4.77
N ALA A 38 -5.76 -16.37 4.54
CA ALA A 38 -6.82 -16.69 5.50
C ALA A 38 -6.26 -17.12 6.87
N SER A 39 -5.20 -17.94 6.88
CA SER A 39 -4.60 -18.41 8.13
C SER A 39 -3.59 -17.44 8.75
N LEU A 40 -3.11 -16.48 7.96
CA LEU A 40 -2.11 -15.48 8.37
C LEU A 40 -2.76 -14.20 8.87
N CYS A 41 -3.93 -13.84 8.35
CA CYS A 41 -4.55 -12.54 8.55
C CYS A 41 -5.68 -12.59 9.57
N THR A 42 -5.75 -11.58 10.42
CA THR A 42 -6.86 -11.35 11.35
C THR A 42 -8.01 -10.60 10.69
N LYS A 43 -7.76 -9.98 9.54
CA LYS A 43 -8.76 -9.30 8.71
C LYS A 43 -8.40 -9.40 7.23
N LEU A 44 -9.36 -9.86 6.43
CA LEU A 44 -9.40 -9.78 4.98
C LEU A 44 -10.77 -9.24 4.57
N GLY A 45 -10.80 -8.18 3.77
CA GLY A 45 -12.06 -7.69 3.23
C GLY A 45 -12.05 -6.23 2.82
N SER A 46 -12.96 -5.92 1.93
CA SER A 46 -13.21 -4.58 1.39
C SER A 46 -14.45 -3.94 2.01
N GLY A 47 -14.55 -2.63 1.86
CA GLY A 47 -15.68 -1.86 2.32
C GLY A 47 -16.78 -1.69 1.27
N ALA A 48 -17.45 -0.55 1.35
CA ALA A 48 -18.47 -0.15 0.39
C ALA A 48 -18.40 1.35 0.12
N THR A 49 -18.92 1.76 -1.04
CA THR A 49 -19.14 3.19 -1.31
C THR A 49 -20.44 3.63 -0.63
N PRO A 50 -20.44 4.75 0.11
CA PRO A 50 -21.67 5.31 0.68
C PRO A 50 -22.73 5.55 -0.40
N ARG A 51 -24.01 5.39 -0.05
CA ARG A 51 -25.13 5.69 -0.96
C ARG A 51 -25.05 7.16 -1.42
N GLY A 52 -25.18 7.40 -2.72
CA GLY A 52 -24.99 8.72 -3.33
C GLY A 52 -23.59 8.90 -3.97
N GLY A 53 -22.70 7.93 -3.83
CA GLY A 53 -21.38 7.93 -4.49
C GLY A 53 -20.57 9.17 -4.14
N LYS A 54 -20.00 9.83 -5.15
CA LYS A 54 -19.13 11.03 -4.95
C LYS A 54 -19.87 12.20 -4.27
N ALA A 55 -21.18 12.35 -4.48
CA ALA A 55 -21.97 13.42 -3.87
C ALA A 55 -22.16 13.24 -2.34
N ALA A 56 -21.95 12.03 -1.84
CA ALA A 56 -22.06 11.72 -0.41
C ALA A 56 -20.78 12.06 0.38
N TYR A 57 -19.66 12.38 -0.29
CA TYR A 57 -18.40 12.70 0.37
C TYR A 57 -18.45 14.08 1.03
N LYS A 58 -17.71 14.21 2.12
CA LYS A 58 -17.59 15.45 2.90
C LYS A 58 -16.24 16.11 2.64
N THR A 59 -16.11 17.38 3.00
CA THR A 59 -14.85 18.12 2.94
C THR A 59 -13.91 17.78 4.09
N SER A 60 -14.46 17.22 5.19
CA SER A 60 -13.71 16.77 6.37
C SER A 60 -14.48 15.66 7.09
N GLY A 61 -13.85 14.97 8.02
CA GLY A 61 -14.45 13.90 8.80
C GLY A 61 -13.58 12.66 8.86
N ILE A 62 -14.20 11.47 8.76
CA ILE A 62 -13.51 10.19 8.79
C ILE A 62 -12.98 9.86 7.39
N PRO A 63 -11.66 9.58 7.23
CA PRO A 63 -11.09 9.26 5.92
C PRO A 63 -11.72 8.02 5.30
N LEU A 64 -12.04 8.11 4.00
CA LEU A 64 -12.48 6.99 3.18
C LEU A 64 -11.45 6.74 2.08
N ILE A 65 -10.68 5.67 2.23
CA ILE A 65 -9.65 5.29 1.27
C ILE A 65 -10.28 4.68 0.03
N ARG A 66 -9.86 5.17 -1.13
CA ARG A 66 -10.30 4.68 -2.44
C ARG A 66 -9.12 4.14 -3.23
N SER A 67 -9.38 3.35 -4.26
CA SER A 67 -8.32 2.74 -5.07
C SER A 67 -7.34 3.75 -5.67
N MET A 68 -7.77 4.98 -5.93
CA MET A 68 -6.90 6.05 -6.44
C MET A 68 -5.85 6.54 -5.41
N ASN A 69 -6.07 6.27 -4.12
CA ASN A 69 -5.13 6.61 -3.07
C ASN A 69 -4.06 5.54 -2.85
N VAL A 70 -4.28 4.32 -3.35
CA VAL A 70 -3.37 3.17 -3.18
C VAL A 70 -2.53 3.02 -4.44
N HIS A 71 -1.24 3.25 -4.32
CA HIS A 71 -0.24 3.03 -5.35
C HIS A 71 0.71 1.92 -4.94
N ASN A 72 1.49 1.42 -5.90
CA ASN A 72 2.42 0.34 -5.60
C ASN A 72 3.59 0.85 -4.76
N GLY A 73 3.58 0.50 -3.47
CA GLY A 73 4.60 0.90 -2.50
C GLY A 73 4.31 2.18 -1.71
N TYR A 74 3.37 3.04 -2.14
CA TYR A 74 3.09 4.30 -1.45
C TYR A 74 1.60 4.66 -1.44
N PHE A 75 1.21 5.50 -0.50
CA PHE A 75 -0.13 6.08 -0.37
C PHE A 75 -0.16 7.50 -0.94
N GLU A 76 -1.16 7.80 -1.78
CA GLU A 76 -1.39 9.14 -2.32
C GLU A 76 -2.53 9.82 -1.56
N SER A 77 -2.21 10.94 -0.89
CA SER A 77 -3.18 11.70 -0.11
C SER A 77 -4.03 12.66 -0.94
N LYS A 78 -3.66 12.90 -2.20
CA LYS A 78 -4.41 13.78 -3.08
C LYS A 78 -5.84 13.26 -3.25
N ASP A 79 -6.80 14.19 -3.21
CA ASP A 79 -8.23 13.88 -3.35
C ASP A 79 -8.77 12.86 -2.34
N LEU A 80 -8.19 12.79 -1.14
CA LEU A 80 -8.69 11.92 -0.08
C LEU A 80 -10.16 12.26 0.22
N ALA A 81 -11.02 11.26 0.19
CA ALA A 81 -12.44 11.43 0.51
C ALA A 81 -12.67 11.33 2.02
N TYR A 82 -13.72 12.00 2.48
CA TYR A 82 -14.15 11.91 3.88
C TYR A 82 -15.63 11.54 3.94
N ILE A 83 -16.02 10.91 5.05
CA ILE A 83 -17.40 10.53 5.36
C ILE A 83 -17.76 10.99 6.77
N ASP A 84 -19.05 11.14 7.03
CA ASP A 84 -19.54 11.45 8.38
C ASP A 84 -19.61 10.20 9.27
N GLU A 85 -19.85 10.40 10.57
CA GLU A 85 -19.93 9.33 11.56
C GLU A 85 -21.02 8.30 11.27
N ILE A 86 -22.18 8.74 10.73
CA ILE A 86 -23.30 7.85 10.40
C ILE A 86 -22.91 6.92 9.26
N GLN A 87 -22.20 7.45 8.25
CA GLN A 87 -21.70 6.67 7.13
C GLN A 87 -20.60 5.71 7.60
N ALA A 88 -19.66 6.20 8.42
CA ALA A 88 -18.56 5.41 8.95
C ALA A 88 -19.04 4.26 9.83
N LYS A 89 -20.07 4.47 10.66
CA LYS A 89 -20.68 3.41 11.48
C LYS A 89 -21.21 2.24 10.66
N LYS A 90 -21.69 2.48 9.44
CA LYS A 90 -22.13 1.41 8.53
C LYS A 90 -20.96 0.60 7.94
N LEU A 91 -19.75 1.10 8.11
CA LEU A 91 -18.49 0.52 7.63
C LEU A 91 -17.55 0.15 8.79
N ASP A 92 -18.07 -0.05 10.00
CA ASP A 92 -17.26 -0.37 11.18
C ASP A 92 -16.46 -1.68 11.02
N ASN A 93 -17.02 -2.61 10.26
CA ASN A 93 -16.35 -3.87 9.91
C ASN A 93 -15.07 -3.70 9.08
N VAL A 94 -14.84 -2.52 8.49
CA VAL A 94 -13.64 -2.16 7.71
C VAL A 94 -12.95 -0.92 8.27
N THR A 95 -13.00 -0.76 9.59
CA THR A 95 -12.20 0.23 10.30
C THR A 95 -10.71 -0.08 10.15
N LEU A 96 -9.96 0.92 9.70
CA LEU A 96 -8.53 0.83 9.46
C LEU A 96 -7.75 0.89 10.76
N HIS A 97 -6.74 0.03 10.87
CA HIS A 97 -5.81 -0.02 11.99
C HIS A 97 -4.38 0.21 11.50
N LYS A 98 -3.53 0.73 12.37
CA LYS A 98 -2.09 0.82 12.10
C LYS A 98 -1.54 -0.54 11.69
N GLY A 99 -0.70 -0.53 10.67
CA GLY A 99 -0.12 -1.75 10.12
C GLY A 99 -1.00 -2.50 9.12
N ASP A 100 -2.18 -1.98 8.76
CA ASP A 100 -2.96 -2.55 7.66
C ASP A 100 -2.20 -2.42 6.34
N VAL A 101 -2.20 -3.47 5.55
CA VAL A 101 -1.81 -3.45 4.15
C VAL A 101 -3.06 -3.26 3.31
N LEU A 102 -3.02 -2.28 2.42
CA LEU A 102 -4.11 -1.96 1.51
C LEU A 102 -3.81 -2.59 0.15
N LEU A 103 -4.79 -3.29 -0.42
CA LEU A 103 -4.67 -3.92 -1.72
C LEU A 103 -5.86 -3.53 -2.61
N ASN A 104 -5.60 -2.97 -3.77
CA ASN A 104 -6.63 -2.74 -4.78
C ASN A 104 -7.04 -4.07 -5.41
N ILE A 105 -8.34 -4.37 -5.34
CA ILE A 105 -8.89 -5.66 -5.75
C ILE A 105 -9.73 -5.60 -7.02
N THR A 106 -9.97 -4.42 -7.60
CA THR A 106 -10.79 -4.28 -8.81
C THR A 106 -10.34 -3.11 -9.69
N GLY A 107 -10.61 -3.25 -10.99
CA GLY A 107 -10.44 -2.19 -11.99
C GLY A 107 -8.99 -1.99 -12.44
N ALA A 108 -8.72 -0.91 -13.17
CA ALA A 108 -7.41 -0.63 -13.79
C ALA A 108 -6.24 -0.48 -12.80
N SER A 109 -6.52 -0.38 -11.51
CA SER A 109 -5.51 -0.28 -10.44
C SER A 109 -5.39 -1.57 -9.62
N VAL A 110 -6.00 -2.68 -10.07
CA VAL A 110 -5.92 -3.97 -9.39
C VAL A 110 -4.46 -4.36 -9.12
N ALA A 111 -4.22 -5.06 -8.02
CA ALA A 111 -2.92 -5.47 -7.51
C ALA A 111 -2.05 -4.36 -6.89
N ARG A 112 -2.36 -3.06 -7.04
CA ARG A 112 -1.60 -2.03 -6.31
C ARG A 112 -1.76 -2.20 -4.82
N SER A 113 -0.65 -2.09 -4.09
CA SER A 113 -0.62 -2.28 -2.64
C SER A 113 0.29 -1.27 -1.95
N CYS A 114 -0.11 -0.82 -0.77
CA CYS A 114 0.72 -0.01 0.11
C CYS A 114 0.40 -0.26 1.59
N LEU A 115 1.31 0.15 2.46
CA LEU A 115 1.02 0.24 3.89
C LEU A 115 0.09 1.43 4.17
N LEU A 116 -0.83 1.25 5.11
CA LEU A 116 -1.64 2.35 5.62
C LEU A 116 -0.74 3.35 6.37
N PRO A 117 -0.77 4.65 6.02
CA PRO A 117 -0.17 5.68 6.87
C PRO A 117 -0.84 5.73 8.25
N ASP A 118 -0.05 5.83 9.31
CA ASP A 118 -0.52 5.76 10.70
C ASP A 118 -1.60 6.81 11.04
N TYR A 119 -1.52 8.00 10.42
CA TYR A 119 -2.47 9.08 10.65
C TYR A 119 -3.87 8.83 10.05
N LEU A 120 -4.02 7.78 9.24
CA LEU A 120 -5.29 7.36 8.64
C LEU A 120 -5.96 6.20 9.42
N ALA A 121 -5.36 5.76 10.52
CA ALA A 121 -6.00 4.79 11.40
C ALA A 121 -7.35 5.34 11.91
N GLY A 122 -8.37 4.49 11.97
CA GLY A 122 -9.75 4.90 12.22
C GLY A 122 -10.56 5.24 10.96
N GLY A 123 -9.91 5.38 9.80
CA GLY A 123 -10.56 5.53 8.50
C GLY A 123 -11.32 4.29 8.05
N ARG A 124 -11.82 4.33 6.84
CA ARG A 124 -12.56 3.23 6.16
C ARG A 124 -12.01 3.03 4.77
N VAL A 125 -12.35 1.91 4.15
CA VAL A 125 -12.05 1.63 2.72
C VAL A 125 -13.34 1.48 1.93
N ASN A 126 -13.28 1.76 0.62
CA ASN A 126 -14.38 1.49 -0.29
C ASN A 126 -14.35 0.02 -0.77
N GLN A 127 -15.28 -0.35 -1.69
CA GLN A 127 -15.38 -1.71 -2.24
C GLN A 127 -14.21 -2.12 -3.16
N HIS A 128 -13.37 -1.19 -3.57
CA HIS A 128 -12.25 -1.45 -4.48
C HIS A 128 -10.91 -1.69 -3.75
N VAL A 129 -10.88 -1.46 -2.44
CA VAL A 129 -9.71 -1.64 -1.59
C VAL A 129 -9.99 -2.70 -0.55
N SER A 130 -9.15 -3.72 -0.49
CA SER A 130 -9.18 -4.73 0.58
C SER A 130 -8.17 -4.38 1.67
N ILE A 131 -8.58 -4.55 2.92
CA ILE A 131 -7.71 -4.56 4.08
C ILE A 131 -7.11 -5.96 4.19
N VAL A 132 -5.78 -6.03 4.26
CA VAL A 132 -5.03 -7.25 4.57
C VAL A 132 -4.27 -7.00 5.87
N ARG A 133 -4.85 -7.42 6.99
CA ARG A 133 -4.30 -7.26 8.35
C ARG A 133 -3.72 -8.57 8.80
N CYS A 134 -2.41 -8.72 8.72
CA CYS A 134 -1.74 -9.93 9.19
C CYS A 134 -1.59 -9.94 10.73
N ASP A 135 -1.43 -11.14 11.28
CA ASP A 135 -0.99 -11.31 12.66
C ASP A 135 0.48 -10.88 12.78
N PRO A 136 0.79 -9.82 13.53
CA PRO A 136 2.16 -9.29 13.63
C PRO A 136 3.14 -10.26 14.34
N ASN A 137 2.62 -11.26 15.06
CA ASN A 137 3.44 -12.32 15.66
C ASN A 137 3.89 -13.37 14.63
N ARG A 138 3.40 -13.31 13.41
CA ARG A 138 3.72 -14.24 12.33
C ARG A 138 4.29 -13.54 11.10
N MET A 139 3.71 -12.41 10.71
CA MET A 139 4.12 -11.65 9.53
C MET A 139 4.10 -10.15 9.81
N LEU A 140 5.22 -9.48 9.63
CA LEU A 140 5.27 -8.02 9.71
C LEU A 140 4.57 -7.40 8.48
N PRO A 141 3.70 -6.40 8.67
CA PRO A 141 2.99 -5.73 7.57
C PRO A 141 3.92 -5.23 6.45
N ARG A 142 5.09 -4.73 6.81
CA ARG A 142 6.09 -4.26 5.84
C ARG A 142 6.62 -5.38 4.95
N VAL A 143 6.84 -6.58 5.50
CA VAL A 143 7.28 -7.75 4.72
C VAL A 143 6.16 -8.21 3.78
N LEU A 144 4.93 -8.29 4.26
CA LEU A 144 3.77 -8.62 3.43
C LEU A 144 3.57 -7.61 2.30
N ASN A 145 3.68 -6.30 2.59
CA ASN A 145 3.60 -5.28 1.55
C ASN A 145 4.73 -5.43 0.52
N SER A 146 5.96 -5.76 0.95
CA SER A 146 7.08 -6.00 0.03
C SER A 146 6.86 -7.23 -0.84
N ILE A 147 6.21 -8.29 -0.32
CA ILE A 147 5.75 -9.43 -1.13
C ILE A 147 4.78 -8.93 -2.21
N PHE A 148 3.72 -8.22 -1.83
CA PHE A 148 2.69 -7.74 -2.75
C PHE A 148 3.22 -6.78 -3.81
N THR A 149 4.24 -5.98 -3.49
CA THR A 149 4.83 -4.99 -4.39
C THR A 149 6.04 -5.51 -5.19
N SER A 150 6.47 -6.76 -4.97
CA SER A 150 7.51 -7.38 -5.78
C SER A 150 7.02 -7.66 -7.20
N ASP A 151 7.93 -7.60 -8.17
CA ASP A 151 7.58 -7.68 -9.58
C ASP A 151 6.96 -9.05 -9.96
N SER A 152 7.43 -10.14 -9.35
CA SER A 152 6.89 -11.49 -9.58
C SER A 152 5.48 -11.64 -8.98
N TYR A 153 5.28 -11.18 -7.74
CA TYR A 153 3.98 -11.28 -7.09
C TYR A 153 2.95 -10.33 -7.70
N GLN A 154 3.37 -9.18 -8.21
CA GLN A 154 2.52 -8.28 -9.00
C GLN A 154 2.01 -8.98 -10.27
N ARG A 155 2.89 -9.65 -11.01
CA ARG A 155 2.48 -10.46 -12.18
C ARG A 155 1.49 -11.55 -11.77
N PHE A 156 1.79 -12.30 -10.71
CA PHE A 156 0.90 -13.31 -10.16
C PHE A 156 -0.50 -12.76 -9.83
N LEU A 157 -0.58 -11.61 -9.13
CA LEU A 157 -1.86 -10.98 -8.78
C LEU A 157 -2.64 -10.52 -10.02
N LEU A 158 -1.95 -9.95 -11.02
CA LEU A 158 -2.57 -9.51 -12.27
C LEU A 158 -3.07 -10.67 -13.12
N GLU A 159 -2.31 -11.74 -13.23
CA GLU A 159 -2.74 -12.97 -13.94
C GLU A 159 -3.96 -13.58 -13.26
N HIS A 160 -3.92 -13.69 -11.93
CA HIS A 160 -5.03 -14.22 -11.14
C HIS A 160 -6.31 -13.39 -11.29
N SER A 161 -6.21 -12.07 -11.30
CA SER A 161 -7.36 -11.18 -11.48
C SER A 161 -8.07 -11.32 -12.83
N ARG A 162 -7.34 -11.80 -13.86
CA ARG A 162 -7.88 -12.04 -15.22
C ARG A 162 -8.53 -13.41 -15.38
N MET A 163 -8.07 -14.40 -14.62
CA MET A 163 -8.57 -15.78 -14.72
C MET A 163 -9.97 -15.98 -14.15
N ALA A 164 -10.45 -15.08 -13.32
CA ALA A 164 -11.76 -15.14 -12.67
C ALA A 164 -12.98 -15.01 -13.63
N GLY A 165 -12.74 -14.95 -14.94
CA GLY A 165 -13.81 -15.02 -15.98
C GLY A 165 -14.81 -13.87 -15.98
N ALA A 166 -14.57 -12.83 -15.20
CA ALA A 166 -15.44 -11.66 -15.10
C ALA A 166 -15.14 -10.64 -16.21
N THR A 167 -16.15 -9.88 -16.59
CA THR A 167 -16.04 -8.77 -17.57
C THR A 167 -15.06 -7.66 -17.12
N ARG A 168 -14.55 -7.73 -15.89
CA ARG A 168 -13.58 -6.79 -15.29
C ARG A 168 -12.57 -7.55 -14.45
N GLU A 169 -11.31 -7.13 -14.53
CA GLU A 169 -10.25 -7.64 -13.67
C GLU A 169 -10.62 -7.43 -12.18
N ALA A 170 -10.66 -8.52 -11.42
CA ALA A 170 -11.01 -8.51 -10.01
C ALA A 170 -10.33 -9.65 -9.25
N ILE A 171 -9.95 -9.39 -8.00
CA ILE A 171 -9.51 -10.38 -7.02
C ILE A 171 -10.65 -10.49 -6.01
N THR A 172 -11.27 -11.67 -5.92
CA THR A 172 -12.37 -11.91 -4.99
C THR A 172 -11.86 -12.12 -3.56
N LYS A 173 -12.79 -12.14 -2.60
CA LYS A 173 -12.43 -12.47 -1.22
C LYS A 173 -11.90 -13.90 -1.11
N ASP A 174 -12.52 -14.84 -1.79
CA ASP A 174 -12.12 -16.26 -1.79
C ASP A 174 -10.72 -16.43 -2.42
N ASP A 175 -10.42 -15.67 -3.48
CA ASP A 175 -9.08 -15.62 -4.05
C ASP A 175 -8.06 -15.15 -3.00
N LEU A 176 -8.34 -14.05 -2.30
CA LEU A 176 -7.45 -13.55 -1.25
C LEU A 176 -7.26 -14.56 -0.11
N GLU A 177 -8.33 -15.21 0.33
CA GLU A 177 -8.27 -16.19 1.42
C GLU A 177 -7.40 -17.39 1.06
N THR A 178 -7.42 -17.84 -0.19
CA THR A 178 -6.67 -19.00 -0.68
C THR A 178 -5.27 -18.67 -1.16
N MET A 179 -4.98 -17.43 -1.51
CA MET A 179 -3.62 -17.01 -1.91
C MET A 179 -2.59 -17.33 -0.84
N THR A 180 -1.44 -17.83 -1.27
CA THR A 180 -0.35 -18.17 -0.37
C THR A 180 0.82 -17.20 -0.51
N VAL A 181 1.47 -16.92 0.62
CA VAL A 181 2.71 -16.14 0.70
C VAL A 181 3.80 -16.94 1.42
N PRO A 182 5.08 -16.71 1.12
CA PRO A 182 6.18 -17.29 1.89
C PRO A 182 6.20 -16.71 3.30
N LEU A 183 6.47 -17.54 4.30
CA LEU A 183 6.53 -17.17 5.72
C LEU A 183 7.96 -17.34 6.25
N PRO A 184 8.85 -16.37 6.06
CA PRO A 184 10.19 -16.40 6.61
C PRO A 184 10.17 -16.19 8.14
N PRO A 185 11.21 -16.63 8.88
CA PRO A 185 11.30 -16.43 10.32
C PRO A 185 11.20 -14.96 10.72
N LEU A 186 10.49 -14.67 11.82
CA LEU A 186 10.31 -13.31 12.33
C LEU A 186 11.62 -12.56 12.56
N SER A 187 12.69 -13.26 12.98
CA SER A 187 14.01 -12.66 13.17
C SER A 187 14.57 -12.04 11.89
N LEU A 188 14.34 -12.65 10.73
CA LEU A 188 14.72 -12.09 9.42
C LEU A 188 13.78 -10.96 9.01
N GLN A 189 12.49 -11.11 9.29
CA GLN A 189 11.51 -10.06 9.02
C GLN A 189 11.84 -8.76 9.78
N TYR A 190 12.21 -8.86 11.07
CA TYR A 190 12.66 -7.70 11.86
C TYR A 190 13.94 -7.06 11.30
N LYS A 191 14.91 -7.85 10.85
CA LYS A 191 16.12 -7.32 10.22
C LYS A 191 15.79 -6.53 8.95
N PHE A 192 14.90 -7.06 8.12
CA PHE A 192 14.44 -6.35 6.93
C PHE A 192 13.67 -5.08 7.28
N ALA A 193 12.74 -5.14 8.23
CA ALA A 193 11.96 -3.98 8.66
C ALA A 193 12.87 -2.86 9.21
N ALA A 194 13.90 -3.20 9.97
CA ALA A 194 14.90 -2.25 10.48
C ALA A 194 15.69 -1.60 9.33
N PHE A 195 16.11 -2.39 8.33
CA PHE A 195 16.77 -1.88 7.14
C PHE A 195 15.88 -0.88 6.39
N VAL A 196 14.62 -1.27 6.12
CA VAL A 196 13.69 -0.37 5.40
C VAL A 196 13.43 0.90 6.19
N ALA A 197 13.31 0.83 7.52
CA ALA A 197 13.16 2.03 8.35
C ALA A 197 14.34 3.01 8.24
N GLN A 198 15.56 2.52 8.01
CA GLN A 198 16.73 3.38 7.73
C GLN A 198 16.63 4.01 6.34
N VAL A 199 16.24 3.24 5.33
CA VAL A 199 16.01 3.75 3.97
C VAL A 199 14.91 4.82 3.97
N ASP A 200 13.81 4.60 4.70
CA ASP A 200 12.71 5.57 4.82
C ASP A 200 13.17 6.91 5.44
N LYS A 201 14.09 6.88 6.42
CA LYS A 201 14.72 8.11 6.95
C LYS A 201 15.52 8.84 5.88
N SER A 202 16.32 8.12 5.10
CA SER A 202 17.09 8.72 4.00
C SER A 202 16.16 9.31 2.92
N ARG A 203 15.07 8.61 2.60
CA ARG A 203 14.04 9.10 1.67
C ARG A 203 13.40 10.40 2.17
N PHE A 204 13.04 10.45 3.44
CA PHE A 204 12.47 11.66 4.05
C PHE A 204 13.42 12.86 3.94
N VAL A 205 14.72 12.66 4.24
CA VAL A 205 15.72 13.72 4.12
C VAL A 205 15.88 14.17 2.67
N ALA A 206 15.94 13.23 1.72
CA ALA A 206 16.02 13.55 0.29
C ALA A 206 14.80 14.34 -0.19
N GLN A 207 13.60 13.94 0.22
CA GLN A 207 12.36 14.64 -0.12
C GLN A 207 12.35 16.07 0.42
N GLN A 208 12.76 16.28 1.68
CA GLN A 208 12.87 17.63 2.25
C GLN A 208 13.88 18.50 1.49
N GLN A 209 14.98 17.92 1.00
CA GLN A 209 15.95 18.66 0.20
C GLN A 209 15.35 19.08 -1.15
N ILE A 210 14.59 18.20 -1.80
CA ILE A 210 13.88 18.52 -3.06
C ILE A 210 12.93 19.70 -2.83
N GLU A 211 12.11 19.65 -1.81
CA GLU A 211 11.14 20.71 -1.47
C GLU A 211 11.83 22.06 -1.21
N LYS A 212 12.94 22.05 -0.46
CA LYS A 212 13.72 23.26 -0.22
C LYS A 212 14.35 23.83 -1.49
N LEU A 213 14.89 22.97 -2.35
CA LEU A 213 15.48 23.39 -3.62
C LEU A 213 14.41 23.96 -4.57
N GLN A 214 13.22 23.36 -4.58
CA GLN A 214 12.10 23.87 -5.38
C GLN A 214 11.66 25.25 -4.89
N MET A 215 11.46 25.42 -3.58
CA MET A 215 11.11 26.72 -3.00
C MET A 215 12.16 27.81 -3.28
N LEU A 216 13.45 27.46 -3.22
CA LEU A 216 14.53 28.39 -3.55
C LEU A 216 14.50 28.77 -5.04
N TYR A 217 14.30 27.79 -5.91
CA TYR A 217 14.19 28.00 -7.35
C TYR A 217 13.02 28.92 -7.67
N ASP A 218 11.84 28.65 -7.10
CA ASP A 218 10.63 29.47 -7.32
C ASP A 218 10.82 30.90 -6.83
N SER A 219 11.46 31.10 -5.67
CA SER A 219 11.80 32.41 -5.12
C SER A 219 12.75 33.20 -6.04
N LEU A 220 13.82 32.55 -6.50
CA LEU A 220 14.78 33.18 -7.42
C LEU A 220 14.13 33.48 -8.79
N ALA A 221 13.31 32.57 -9.30
CA ALA A 221 12.59 32.78 -10.55
C ALA A 221 11.64 34.00 -10.45
N GLN A 222 10.97 34.17 -9.33
CA GLN A 222 10.11 35.31 -9.08
C GLN A 222 10.91 36.63 -8.93
N GLU A 223 12.08 36.57 -8.27
CA GLU A 223 12.97 37.75 -8.11
C GLU A 223 13.57 38.24 -9.43
N TYR A 224 13.98 37.32 -10.31
CA TYR A 224 14.70 37.66 -11.53
C TYR A 224 13.84 37.73 -12.80
N PHE A 225 12.66 37.10 -12.80
CA PHE A 225 11.78 36.97 -13.98
C PHE A 225 10.31 37.31 -13.70
N GLY A 226 9.95 37.61 -12.43
CA GLY A 226 8.60 38.05 -12.08
C GLY A 226 8.44 39.53 -12.40
N ASP A 227 7.49 39.84 -13.31
CA ASP A 227 7.01 41.23 -13.58
C ASP A 227 6.06 41.69 -12.46
#